data_1ebc42c8af66e0560388c6905f611cc6
#
_entry.id   1ebc42c8af66e0560388c6905f611cc6
#
_cell.length_a   1.000
_cell.length_b   1.000
_cell.length_c   1.000
_cell.angle_alpha   90.00
_cell.angle_beta   90.00
_cell.angle_gamma   90.00
#
_symmetry.space_group_name_H-M   'P 1'
#
loop_
_entity.id
_entity.type
_entity.pdbx_description
1 polymer ?
#
loop_
_entity_poly.entity_id
_entity_poly.type
_entity_poly.pdbx_seq_one_letter_code
_entity_poly.pdbx_strand_id
1 'polypeptide(L)'
;MITELEFKSLASQGYNRIPLMLEAFADLETPLSLYLKLAHTKDNGQYSFLLESVVGGERFGRYSFIGLPARTLLRASGFGAEAKTEVVRDGAVIETATGNPLDFIEAYQKRFKVALRPGLPRFCGGLAGYFGYDAVRYIEKKLEKSCPPDTLGTPDILLLQCEELAVIDNLSGKLYLIVYADPGTPEAYVGAKKRLRDLKEQLKYSVSAPVVKPTQSYPAERDFAKADYIAAVEKAKELIAGGDFMQVQVGQRIKKRYTESPLSLYRALRSLNPSPYMYFYNFGDFHVVGASPEILVRQEQTEEGAKVIIRPLAGTRPRGATPEKDKAAEQELINDPKERAEHVMLIDLARNDIGRIAQIGSVKVTEAFVVERYSHVMHIVSNVEGLLNQGMSNMDVLKATFPAGTLTGAPKVHAMELIDQFEPVKRGIYGGACGYISYAGDMDVAIAIRTAVIKDQTLYVQAAAGVVADSVPESEWRETEHKARALLRASELVEEGLE
;
A
#
# COMPACT_ATOMS: atom_id res chain seq x y z
N MET A 1 -14.67 13.03 -24.22
CA MET A 1 -13.58 12.35 -24.99
C MET A 1 -12.95 13.37 -25.93
N ILE A 2 -11.63 13.37 -26.12
CA ILE A 2 -10.95 14.25 -27.09
C ILE A 2 -11.26 13.86 -28.52
N THR A 3 -11.17 14.82 -29.43
CA THR A 3 -11.29 14.58 -30.87
C THR A 3 -9.97 14.06 -31.45
N GLU A 4 -10.01 13.45 -32.62
CA GLU A 4 -8.80 13.00 -33.32
C GLU A 4 -7.85 14.17 -33.67
N LEU A 5 -8.41 15.34 -33.97
CA LEU A 5 -7.63 16.54 -34.25
C LEU A 5 -6.86 17.01 -33.00
N GLU A 6 -7.52 17.03 -31.83
CA GLU A 6 -6.86 17.34 -30.55
C GLU A 6 -5.77 16.30 -30.22
N PHE A 7 -6.05 15.01 -30.45
CA PHE A 7 -5.05 13.96 -30.26
C PHE A 7 -3.80 14.19 -31.11
N LYS A 8 -3.98 14.48 -32.41
CA LYS A 8 -2.87 14.78 -33.32
C LYS A 8 -2.11 16.06 -32.91
N SER A 9 -2.83 17.08 -32.43
CA SER A 9 -2.22 18.30 -31.91
C SER A 9 -1.37 18.02 -30.67
N LEU A 10 -1.84 17.22 -29.71
CA LEU A 10 -1.06 16.82 -28.53
C LEU A 10 0.16 15.98 -28.93
N ALA A 11 0.01 15.05 -29.86
CA ALA A 11 1.12 14.27 -30.39
C ALA A 11 2.21 15.17 -31.02
N SER A 12 1.83 16.19 -31.78
CA SER A 12 2.79 17.14 -32.38
C SER A 12 3.53 18.00 -31.35
N GLN A 13 2.97 18.18 -30.15
CA GLN A 13 3.62 18.83 -29.00
C GLN A 13 4.58 17.90 -28.24
N GLY A 14 4.76 16.67 -28.72
CA GLY A 14 5.67 15.68 -28.18
C GLY A 14 5.15 14.91 -26.98
N TYR A 15 3.84 14.94 -26.72
CA TYR A 15 3.25 14.03 -25.74
C TYR A 15 3.26 12.60 -26.27
N ASN A 16 3.75 11.65 -25.46
CA ASN A 16 3.86 10.24 -25.82
C ASN A 16 2.89 9.34 -25.04
N ARG A 17 2.10 9.92 -24.15
CA ARG A 17 0.96 9.28 -23.47
C ARG A 17 -0.21 10.25 -23.43
N ILE A 18 -1.24 9.91 -24.16
CA ILE A 18 -2.43 10.77 -24.33
C ILE A 18 -3.64 10.00 -23.81
N PRO A 19 -4.26 10.42 -22.68
CA PRO A 19 -5.43 9.75 -22.15
C PRO A 19 -6.69 10.06 -22.95
N LEU A 20 -7.40 9.01 -23.32
CA LEU A 20 -8.80 9.10 -23.73
C LEU A 20 -9.65 8.68 -22.53
N MET A 21 -10.66 9.47 -22.20
CA MET A 21 -11.55 9.21 -21.06
C MET A 21 -13.00 9.19 -21.50
N LEU A 22 -13.74 8.22 -20.96
CA LEU A 22 -15.18 8.09 -21.09
C LEU A 22 -15.81 8.10 -19.71
N GLU A 23 -16.83 8.93 -19.51
CA GLU A 23 -17.65 8.97 -18.31
C GLU A 23 -18.88 8.09 -18.47
N ALA A 24 -19.24 7.34 -17.44
CA ALA A 24 -20.44 6.51 -17.34
C ALA A 24 -21.04 6.62 -15.93
N PHE A 25 -22.26 6.12 -15.74
CA PHE A 25 -22.86 5.96 -14.43
C PHE A 25 -22.37 4.67 -13.77
N ALA A 26 -22.17 4.71 -12.46
CA ALA A 26 -21.77 3.58 -11.62
C ALA A 26 -22.71 3.36 -10.42
N ASP A 27 -23.91 3.92 -10.49
CA ASP A 27 -24.92 3.90 -9.42
C ASP A 27 -25.44 2.49 -9.07
N LEU A 28 -25.31 1.54 -9.99
CA LEU A 28 -25.65 0.13 -9.77
C LEU A 28 -24.41 -0.79 -9.59
N GLU A 29 -23.24 -0.20 -9.48
CA GLU A 29 -21.99 -0.94 -9.44
C GLU A 29 -21.28 -0.78 -8.09
N THR A 30 -20.54 -1.81 -7.72
CA THR A 30 -19.55 -1.75 -6.62
C THR A 30 -18.15 -1.80 -7.20
N PRO A 31 -17.11 -1.35 -6.48
CA PRO A 31 -15.74 -1.53 -6.92
C PRO A 31 -15.39 -2.98 -7.26
N LEU A 32 -15.91 -3.93 -6.49
CA LEU A 32 -15.70 -5.35 -6.73
C LEU A 32 -16.42 -5.85 -8.00
N SER A 33 -17.69 -5.45 -8.24
CA SER A 33 -18.41 -5.85 -9.45
C SER A 33 -17.71 -5.33 -10.70
N LEU A 34 -17.21 -4.09 -10.67
CA LEU A 34 -16.43 -3.51 -11.76
C LEU A 34 -15.08 -4.22 -11.95
N TYR A 35 -14.39 -4.59 -10.87
CA TYR A 35 -13.18 -5.40 -10.97
C TYR A 35 -13.45 -6.72 -11.68
N LEU A 36 -14.52 -7.42 -11.31
CA LEU A 36 -14.94 -8.67 -11.95
C LEU A 36 -15.30 -8.48 -13.44
N LYS A 37 -15.99 -7.40 -13.78
CA LYS A 37 -16.41 -7.09 -15.15
C LYS A 37 -15.26 -6.69 -16.07
N LEU A 38 -14.32 -5.89 -15.56
CA LEU A 38 -13.33 -5.19 -16.39
C LEU A 38 -11.93 -5.79 -16.30
N ALA A 39 -11.51 -6.24 -15.12
CA ALA A 39 -10.15 -6.71 -14.87
C ALA A 39 -10.06 -8.25 -14.81
N HIS A 40 -11.00 -8.92 -14.17
CA HIS A 40 -10.94 -10.39 -13.93
C HIS A 40 -11.41 -11.25 -15.10
N THR A 41 -11.57 -10.68 -16.30
CA THR A 41 -12.16 -11.36 -17.46
C THR A 41 -11.19 -12.23 -18.25
N LYS A 42 -9.91 -11.86 -18.29
CA LYS A 42 -8.86 -12.63 -18.99
C LYS A 42 -7.80 -13.06 -17.97
N ASP A 43 -7.29 -14.28 -18.16
CA ASP A 43 -6.19 -14.85 -17.34
C ASP A 43 -6.39 -14.63 -15.83
N ASN A 44 -7.64 -14.74 -15.36
CA ASN A 44 -8.07 -14.47 -13.99
C ASN A 44 -7.62 -13.12 -13.45
N GLY A 45 -7.47 -12.11 -14.31
CA GLY A 45 -7.07 -10.77 -13.92
C GLY A 45 -5.60 -10.61 -13.57
N GLN A 46 -4.71 -11.42 -14.16
CA GLN A 46 -3.26 -11.33 -13.95
C GLN A 46 -2.76 -9.89 -14.22
N TYR A 47 -1.90 -9.38 -13.35
CA TYR A 47 -1.34 -8.02 -13.39
C TYR A 47 -2.38 -6.92 -13.30
N SER A 48 -3.40 -7.12 -12.48
CA SER A 48 -4.43 -6.13 -12.18
C SER A 48 -4.53 -5.85 -10.69
N PHE A 49 -5.31 -4.83 -10.33
CA PHE A 49 -5.53 -4.49 -8.94
C PHE A 49 -6.88 -3.82 -8.70
N LEU A 50 -7.30 -3.85 -7.44
CA LEU A 50 -8.39 -3.06 -6.89
C LEU A 50 -7.87 -2.31 -5.67
N LEU A 51 -7.99 -0.98 -5.68
CA LEU A 51 -7.71 -0.11 -4.54
C LEU A 51 -9.01 0.60 -4.17
N GLU A 52 -9.44 0.45 -2.93
CA GLU A 52 -10.62 1.15 -2.43
C GLU A 52 -10.41 1.66 -1.00
N SER A 53 -11.16 2.69 -0.63
CA SER A 53 -11.27 3.14 0.74
C SER A 53 -12.69 2.90 1.22
N VAL A 54 -12.83 2.13 2.28
CA VAL A 54 -14.15 1.68 2.78
C VAL A 54 -14.61 2.51 3.99
N VAL A 55 -13.69 3.23 4.62
CA VAL A 55 -13.93 4.03 5.83
C VAL A 55 -13.39 5.44 5.63
N GLY A 56 -14.09 6.44 6.17
CA GLY A 56 -13.56 7.82 6.24
C GLY A 56 -14.32 8.89 5.45
N GLY A 57 -15.48 8.57 4.87
CA GLY A 57 -16.38 9.55 4.24
C GLY A 57 -15.69 10.35 3.11
N GLU A 58 -15.88 11.67 3.10
CA GLU A 58 -15.32 12.56 2.06
C GLU A 58 -13.79 12.59 2.00
N ARG A 59 -13.12 12.27 3.12
CA ARG A 59 -11.68 12.41 3.25
C ARG A 59 -10.90 11.25 2.62
N PHE A 60 -11.39 10.02 2.75
CA PHE A 60 -10.70 8.81 2.29
C PHE A 60 -11.50 7.98 1.29
N GLY A 61 -12.82 7.98 1.37
CA GLY A 61 -13.69 7.08 0.62
C GLY A 61 -14.14 7.56 -0.76
N ARG A 62 -13.63 8.69 -1.28
CA ARG A 62 -14.16 9.29 -2.49
C ARG A 62 -13.92 8.44 -3.74
N TYR A 63 -12.70 7.98 -3.95
CA TYR A 63 -12.34 7.25 -5.16
C TYR A 63 -11.98 5.80 -4.88
N SER A 64 -12.41 4.92 -5.79
CA SER A 64 -11.90 3.56 -5.91
C SER A 64 -11.28 3.39 -7.28
N PHE A 65 -10.16 2.67 -7.35
CA PHE A 65 -9.37 2.51 -8.57
C PHE A 65 -9.27 1.03 -8.93
N ILE A 66 -9.57 0.72 -10.20
CA ILE A 66 -9.42 -0.61 -10.77
C ILE A 66 -8.39 -0.52 -11.89
N GLY A 67 -7.21 -1.07 -11.66
CA GLY A 67 -6.20 -1.25 -12.69
C GLY A 67 -6.55 -2.46 -13.54
N LEU A 68 -6.75 -2.26 -14.82
CA LEU A 68 -6.96 -3.35 -15.76
C LEU A 68 -5.63 -4.11 -15.98
N PRO A 69 -5.66 -5.34 -16.52
CA PRO A 69 -4.45 -6.12 -16.74
C PRO A 69 -3.35 -5.34 -17.44
N ALA A 70 -2.27 -5.07 -16.72
CA ALA A 70 -1.13 -4.31 -17.23
C ALA A 70 -0.26 -5.17 -18.14
N ARG A 71 0.12 -4.63 -19.30
CA ARG A 71 1.05 -5.27 -20.23
C ARG A 71 2.49 -5.12 -19.82
N THR A 72 2.79 -4.07 -19.07
CA THR A 72 4.15 -3.72 -18.63
C THR A 72 4.21 -3.64 -17.10
N LEU A 73 5.26 -4.20 -16.54
CA LEU A 73 5.57 -4.10 -15.12
C LEU A 73 7.08 -3.89 -14.92
N LEU A 74 7.41 -3.30 -13.78
CA LEU A 74 8.78 -3.16 -13.28
C LEU A 74 8.93 -4.06 -12.06
N ARG A 75 10.00 -4.86 -12.02
CA ARG A 75 10.35 -5.64 -10.83
C ARG A 75 11.82 -5.45 -10.49
N ALA A 76 12.10 -5.35 -9.20
CA ALA A 76 13.47 -5.23 -8.70
C ALA A 76 13.75 -6.27 -7.63
N SER A 77 14.97 -6.76 -7.59
CA SER A 77 15.48 -7.73 -6.63
C SER A 77 16.99 -7.63 -6.48
N GLY A 78 17.51 -8.21 -5.38
CA GLY A 78 18.93 -8.18 -5.04
C GLY A 78 19.38 -6.83 -4.48
N PHE A 79 20.52 -6.81 -3.79
CA PHE A 79 21.04 -5.62 -3.12
C PHE A 79 22.50 -5.37 -3.47
N GLY A 80 22.95 -4.15 -3.28
CA GLY A 80 24.34 -3.75 -3.60
C GLY A 80 24.68 -3.98 -5.08
N ALA A 81 25.73 -4.73 -5.34
CA ALA A 81 26.18 -5.06 -6.70
C ALA A 81 25.24 -6.01 -7.48
N GLU A 82 24.39 -6.75 -6.76
CA GLU A 82 23.42 -7.68 -7.33
C GLU A 82 22.04 -7.03 -7.59
N ALA A 83 21.88 -5.76 -7.22
CA ALA A 83 20.64 -5.02 -7.44
C ALA A 83 20.32 -4.94 -8.94
N LYS A 84 19.14 -5.45 -9.29
CA LYS A 84 18.67 -5.60 -10.66
C LYS A 84 17.23 -5.11 -10.77
N THR A 85 16.97 -4.31 -11.79
CA THR A 85 15.62 -3.89 -12.17
C THR A 85 15.30 -4.38 -13.57
N GLU A 86 14.18 -5.01 -13.75
CA GLU A 86 13.69 -5.51 -15.04
C GLU A 86 12.39 -4.82 -15.43
N VAL A 87 12.28 -4.42 -16.69
CA VAL A 87 11.02 -4.05 -17.32
C VAL A 87 10.52 -5.26 -18.09
N VAL A 88 9.35 -5.75 -17.71
CA VAL A 88 8.71 -6.90 -18.34
C VAL A 88 7.50 -6.41 -19.12
N ARG A 89 7.38 -6.79 -20.39
CA ARG A 89 6.22 -6.48 -21.23
C ARG A 89 5.69 -7.76 -21.87
N ASP A 90 4.39 -7.98 -21.75
CA ASP A 90 3.71 -9.16 -22.27
C ASP A 90 4.41 -10.48 -21.87
N GLY A 91 4.90 -10.54 -20.62
CA GLY A 91 5.62 -11.69 -20.06
C GLY A 91 7.11 -11.80 -20.43
N ALA A 92 7.62 -10.96 -21.33
CA ALA A 92 9.03 -10.96 -21.73
C ALA A 92 9.82 -9.80 -21.08
N VAL A 93 11.03 -10.08 -20.60
CA VAL A 93 11.95 -9.04 -20.14
C VAL A 93 12.44 -8.26 -21.36
N ILE A 94 12.12 -6.97 -21.43
CA ILE A 94 12.51 -6.08 -22.55
C ILE A 94 13.66 -5.15 -22.20
N GLU A 95 13.92 -4.94 -20.92
CA GLU A 95 15.01 -4.11 -20.43
C GLU A 95 15.49 -4.63 -19.08
N THR A 96 16.79 -4.59 -18.84
CA THR A 96 17.41 -4.92 -17.56
C THR A 96 18.41 -3.84 -17.20
N ALA A 97 18.34 -3.32 -16.00
CA ALA A 97 19.27 -2.36 -15.45
C ALA A 97 19.89 -2.86 -14.15
N THR A 98 21.15 -2.56 -13.93
CA THR A 98 21.86 -2.73 -12.66
C THR A 98 21.97 -1.40 -11.94
N GLY A 99 22.21 -1.42 -10.64
CA GLY A 99 22.29 -0.23 -9.80
C GLY A 99 21.03 -0.01 -8.98
N ASN A 100 20.85 1.20 -8.47
CA ASN A 100 19.75 1.50 -7.55
C ASN A 100 18.39 1.47 -8.26
N PRO A 101 17.47 0.55 -7.88
CA PRO A 101 16.16 0.45 -8.50
C PRO A 101 15.30 1.72 -8.36
N LEU A 102 15.44 2.48 -7.27
CA LEU A 102 14.66 3.70 -7.06
C LEU A 102 15.05 4.79 -8.07
N ASP A 103 16.35 4.90 -8.39
CA ASP A 103 16.84 5.84 -9.39
C ASP A 103 16.39 5.41 -10.80
N PHE A 104 16.40 4.10 -11.06
CA PHE A 104 15.86 3.57 -12.32
C PHE A 104 14.35 3.88 -12.49
N ILE A 105 13.54 3.67 -11.44
CA ILE A 105 12.09 3.95 -11.46
C ILE A 105 11.85 5.43 -11.73
N GLU A 106 12.61 6.33 -11.10
CA GLU A 106 12.52 7.77 -11.35
C GLU A 106 12.85 8.11 -12.81
N ALA A 107 13.94 7.57 -13.34
CA ALA A 107 14.33 7.75 -14.74
C ALA A 107 13.29 7.16 -15.71
N TYR A 108 12.71 6.02 -15.36
CA TYR A 108 11.64 5.38 -16.13
C TYR A 108 10.38 6.24 -16.22
N GLN A 109 9.94 6.82 -15.09
CA GLN A 109 8.78 7.73 -15.09
C GLN A 109 8.99 8.95 -15.99
N LYS A 110 10.21 9.52 -16.03
CA LYS A 110 10.56 10.67 -16.86
C LYS A 110 10.50 10.41 -18.36
N ARG A 111 10.40 9.15 -18.80
CA ARG A 111 10.22 8.79 -20.23
C ARG A 111 8.83 9.15 -20.74
N PHE A 112 7.85 9.30 -19.84
CA PHE A 112 6.45 9.55 -20.19
C PHE A 112 6.13 11.04 -20.12
N LYS A 113 5.90 11.65 -21.27
CA LYS A 113 5.33 12.99 -21.38
C LYS A 113 3.83 12.85 -21.57
N VAL A 114 3.09 13.00 -20.50
CA VAL A 114 1.66 12.71 -20.44
C VAL A 114 0.85 13.98 -20.66
N ALA A 115 -0.16 13.92 -21.56
CA ALA A 115 -1.08 15.01 -21.82
C ALA A 115 -2.17 15.09 -20.74
N LEU A 116 -1.81 15.55 -19.53
CA LEU A 116 -2.75 15.74 -18.44
C LEU A 116 -3.81 16.79 -18.80
N ARG A 117 -5.06 16.53 -18.41
CA ARG A 117 -6.19 17.39 -18.75
C ARG A 117 -7.05 17.64 -17.50
N PRO A 118 -7.73 18.79 -17.43
CA PRO A 118 -8.73 19.05 -16.39
C PRO A 118 -9.80 17.94 -16.36
N GLY A 119 -10.23 17.56 -15.16
CA GLY A 119 -11.26 16.55 -14.94
C GLY A 119 -10.74 15.10 -14.82
N LEU A 120 -9.43 14.85 -15.01
CA LEU A 120 -8.85 13.57 -14.68
C LEU A 120 -8.82 13.38 -13.15
N PRO A 121 -9.12 12.18 -12.65
CA PRO A 121 -8.98 11.88 -11.22
C PRO A 121 -7.51 11.95 -10.78
N ARG A 122 -7.26 12.11 -9.48
CA ARG A 122 -5.93 12.19 -8.88
C ARG A 122 -5.00 11.06 -9.32
N PHE A 123 -5.49 9.82 -9.29
CA PHE A 123 -4.83 8.71 -9.95
C PHE A 123 -5.52 8.44 -11.28
N CYS A 124 -4.88 8.84 -12.35
CA CYS A 124 -5.40 8.70 -13.71
C CYS A 124 -4.58 7.71 -14.56
N GLY A 125 -3.58 7.08 -13.98
CA GLY A 125 -2.58 6.20 -14.60
C GLY A 125 -1.21 6.48 -14.01
N GLY A 126 -0.25 5.63 -14.29
CA GLY A 126 1.10 5.70 -13.72
C GLY A 126 1.59 4.33 -13.28
N LEU A 127 2.17 4.24 -12.10
CA LEU A 127 2.67 3.00 -11.52
C LEU A 127 1.85 2.64 -10.27
N ALA A 128 1.44 1.39 -10.14
CA ALA A 128 0.78 0.88 -8.94
C ALA A 128 1.32 -0.49 -8.54
N GLY A 129 1.48 -0.71 -7.24
CA GLY A 129 2.03 -1.94 -6.71
C GLY A 129 2.62 -1.74 -5.33
N TYR A 130 3.82 -2.30 -5.09
CA TYR A 130 4.46 -2.19 -3.80
C TYR A 130 5.97 -1.95 -3.87
N PHE A 131 6.45 -1.30 -2.82
CA PHE A 131 7.84 -1.27 -2.39
C PHE A 131 7.91 -2.12 -1.11
N GLY A 132 8.53 -3.29 -1.16
CA GLY A 132 8.70 -4.13 0.01
C GLY A 132 9.56 -3.46 1.07
N TYR A 133 9.43 -3.88 2.33
CA TYR A 133 10.24 -3.33 3.44
C TYR A 133 11.74 -3.33 3.09
N ASP A 134 12.20 -4.40 2.47
CA ASP A 134 13.61 -4.57 2.13
C ASP A 134 14.10 -3.60 1.02
N ALA A 135 13.21 -2.85 0.37
CA ALA A 135 13.60 -1.74 -0.50
C ALA A 135 14.38 -0.64 0.26
N VAL A 136 14.30 -0.60 1.60
CA VAL A 136 15.15 0.27 2.42
C VAL A 136 16.64 0.04 2.18
N ARG A 137 17.05 -1.14 1.77
CA ARG A 137 18.45 -1.48 1.48
C ARG A 137 18.99 -0.76 0.24
N TYR A 138 18.10 -0.24 -0.61
CA TYR A 138 18.45 0.68 -1.71
C TYR A 138 18.65 2.13 -1.23
N ILE A 139 18.20 2.45 -0.02
CA ILE A 139 18.32 3.77 0.62
C ILE A 139 19.47 3.76 1.65
N GLU A 140 19.47 2.77 2.55
CA GLU A 140 20.41 2.66 3.67
C GLU A 140 21.45 1.56 3.40
N LYS A 141 22.63 1.96 2.91
CA LYS A 141 23.72 1.03 2.54
C LYS A 141 24.18 0.12 3.68
N LYS A 142 24.05 0.56 4.93
CA LYS A 142 24.41 -0.26 6.10
C LYS A 142 23.63 -1.57 6.16
N LEU A 143 22.41 -1.59 5.61
CA LEU A 143 21.52 -2.75 5.67
C LEU A 143 21.70 -3.72 4.48
N GLU A 144 22.55 -3.41 3.50
CA GLU A 144 22.71 -4.25 2.30
C GLU A 144 23.12 -5.69 2.62
N LYS A 145 23.93 -5.87 3.66
CA LYS A 145 24.54 -7.18 3.99
C LYS A 145 23.91 -7.90 5.17
N SER A 146 22.98 -7.26 5.88
CA SER A 146 22.36 -7.80 7.10
C SER A 146 21.00 -8.47 6.85
N CYS A 147 20.55 -8.54 5.59
CA CYS A 147 19.25 -9.08 5.23
C CYS A 147 19.07 -10.52 5.69
N PRO A 148 18.04 -10.83 6.49
CA PRO A 148 17.69 -12.21 6.84
C PRO A 148 17.36 -13.06 5.60
N PRO A 149 17.35 -14.40 5.71
CA PRO A 149 17.03 -15.30 4.61
C PRO A 149 15.66 -15.03 3.99
N ASP A 150 15.60 -14.97 2.66
CA ASP A 150 14.35 -14.85 1.93
C ASP A 150 13.69 -16.23 1.76
N THR A 151 12.57 -16.43 2.41
CA THR A 151 11.77 -17.65 2.33
C THR A 151 10.47 -17.47 1.54
N LEU A 152 10.19 -16.25 1.07
CA LEU A 152 8.99 -15.92 0.31
C LEU A 152 9.26 -15.85 -1.19
N GLY A 153 10.42 -15.32 -1.58
CA GLY A 153 10.86 -15.24 -2.98
C GLY A 153 10.00 -14.31 -3.83
N THR A 154 9.51 -13.21 -3.26
CA THR A 154 8.84 -12.14 -4.00
C THR A 154 9.85 -11.06 -4.38
N PRO A 155 9.65 -10.32 -5.49
CA PRO A 155 10.46 -9.15 -5.78
C PRO A 155 10.46 -8.14 -4.63
N ASP A 156 11.56 -7.39 -4.46
CA ASP A 156 11.62 -6.32 -3.45
C ASP A 156 10.76 -5.12 -3.84
N ILE A 157 10.61 -4.88 -5.14
CA ILE A 157 9.70 -3.89 -5.71
C ILE A 157 8.98 -4.54 -6.89
N LEU A 158 7.66 -4.36 -6.98
CA LEU A 158 6.89 -4.73 -8.15
C LEU A 158 5.81 -3.68 -8.41
N LEU A 159 5.88 -3.06 -9.59
CA LEU A 159 5.01 -1.97 -10.01
C LEU A 159 4.39 -2.29 -11.37
N LEU A 160 3.07 -2.20 -11.47
CA LEU A 160 2.32 -2.34 -12.72
C LEU A 160 2.24 -0.98 -13.39
N GLN A 161 2.53 -0.89 -14.69
CA GLN A 161 2.31 0.31 -15.47
C GLN A 161 0.84 0.39 -15.90
N CYS A 162 0.11 1.32 -15.30
CA CYS A 162 -1.32 1.48 -15.48
C CYS A 162 -1.61 2.40 -16.66
N GLU A 163 -1.94 1.81 -17.80
CA GLU A 163 -2.35 2.52 -19.01
C GLU A 163 -3.85 2.34 -19.33
N GLU A 164 -4.52 1.41 -18.63
CA GLU A 164 -5.96 1.24 -18.63
C GLU A 164 -6.48 1.21 -17.19
N LEU A 165 -7.43 2.07 -16.88
CA LEU A 165 -7.93 2.30 -15.54
C LEU A 165 -9.42 2.57 -15.52
N ALA A 166 -10.13 2.02 -14.54
CA ALA A 166 -11.49 2.40 -14.19
C ALA A 166 -11.48 3.07 -12.81
N VAL A 167 -12.04 4.28 -12.73
CA VAL A 167 -12.08 5.05 -11.48
C VAL A 167 -13.53 5.35 -11.13
N ILE A 168 -13.92 4.96 -9.92
CA ILE A 168 -15.25 5.26 -9.38
C ILE A 168 -15.14 6.47 -8.46
N ASP A 169 -15.90 7.50 -8.72
CA ASP A 169 -16.19 8.56 -7.76
C ASP A 169 -17.41 8.12 -6.94
N ASN A 170 -17.16 7.58 -5.78
CA ASN A 170 -18.19 7.07 -4.87
C ASN A 170 -19.15 8.16 -4.38
N LEU A 171 -18.71 9.43 -4.40
CA LEU A 171 -19.55 10.56 -3.99
C LEU A 171 -20.56 10.95 -5.07
N SER A 172 -20.12 10.97 -6.34
CA SER A 172 -20.96 11.37 -7.47
C SER A 172 -21.64 10.22 -8.20
N GLY A 173 -21.30 8.96 -7.87
CA GLY A 173 -21.79 7.77 -8.58
C GLY A 173 -21.32 7.68 -10.04
N LYS A 174 -20.18 8.32 -10.36
CA LYS A 174 -19.61 8.34 -11.70
C LYS A 174 -18.49 7.35 -11.86
N LEU A 175 -18.39 6.79 -13.05
CA LEU A 175 -17.30 5.93 -13.49
C LEU A 175 -16.51 6.63 -14.59
N TYR A 176 -15.21 6.70 -14.44
CA TYR A 176 -14.28 7.17 -15.46
C TYR A 176 -13.50 5.97 -16.00
N LEU A 177 -13.66 5.68 -17.29
CA LEU A 177 -12.84 4.72 -18.02
C LEU A 177 -11.73 5.48 -18.73
N ILE A 178 -10.48 5.16 -18.47
CA ILE A 178 -9.30 5.86 -18.98
C ILE A 178 -8.44 4.85 -19.72
N VAL A 179 -8.09 5.18 -20.98
CA VAL A 179 -7.18 4.40 -21.81
C VAL A 179 -6.14 5.35 -22.37
N TYR A 180 -4.87 5.04 -22.16
CA TYR A 180 -3.76 5.81 -22.71
C TYR A 180 -3.43 5.32 -24.11
N ALA A 181 -3.26 6.27 -25.04
CA ALA A 181 -2.78 6.02 -26.39
C ALA A 181 -1.34 6.54 -26.55
N ASP A 182 -0.49 5.72 -27.15
CA ASP A 182 0.85 6.09 -27.57
C ASP A 182 0.81 6.54 -29.03
N PRO A 183 1.02 7.85 -29.33
CA PRO A 183 0.98 8.37 -30.70
C PRO A 183 2.02 7.74 -31.64
N GLY A 184 3.07 7.12 -31.07
CA GLY A 184 4.08 6.40 -31.83
C GLY A 184 3.58 5.07 -32.43
N THR A 185 2.39 4.61 -32.01
CA THR A 185 1.80 3.38 -32.57
C THR A 185 0.77 3.67 -33.66
N PRO A 186 0.70 2.85 -34.73
CA PRO A 186 -0.32 3.01 -35.77
C PRO A 186 -1.73 3.00 -35.17
N GLU A 187 -2.61 3.86 -35.67
CA GLU A 187 -4.02 3.94 -35.27
C GLU A 187 -4.29 4.08 -33.78
N ALA A 188 -3.34 4.61 -33.01
CA ALA A 188 -3.41 4.70 -31.54
C ALA A 188 -4.74 5.32 -31.03
N TYR A 189 -5.21 6.40 -31.67
CA TYR A 189 -6.48 7.05 -31.31
C TYR A 189 -7.69 6.13 -31.55
N VAL A 190 -7.74 5.50 -32.73
CA VAL A 190 -8.85 4.61 -33.11
C VAL A 190 -8.88 3.38 -32.21
N GLY A 191 -7.70 2.81 -31.92
CA GLY A 191 -7.54 1.69 -31.02
C GLY A 191 -8.01 2.00 -29.60
N ALA A 192 -7.57 3.11 -29.01
CA ALA A 192 -7.98 3.54 -27.68
C ALA A 192 -9.48 3.85 -27.59
N LYS A 193 -10.05 4.49 -28.62
CA LYS A 193 -11.49 4.75 -28.72
C LYS A 193 -12.31 3.47 -28.83
N LYS A 194 -11.83 2.48 -29.59
CA LYS A 194 -12.45 1.16 -29.66
C LYS A 194 -12.39 0.48 -28.29
N ARG A 195 -11.23 0.49 -27.65
CA ARG A 195 -11.05 -0.12 -26.32
C ARG A 195 -12.00 0.46 -25.28
N LEU A 196 -12.20 1.78 -25.25
CA LEU A 196 -13.17 2.42 -24.35
C LEU A 196 -14.60 1.97 -24.62
N ARG A 197 -14.98 1.75 -25.88
CA ARG A 197 -16.30 1.21 -26.24
C ARG A 197 -16.44 -0.24 -25.76
N ASP A 198 -15.43 -1.05 -25.97
CA ASP A 198 -15.43 -2.46 -25.54
C ASP A 198 -15.55 -2.55 -24.00
N LEU A 199 -14.84 -1.70 -23.25
CA LEU A 199 -14.97 -1.61 -21.79
C LEU A 199 -16.38 -1.18 -21.36
N LYS A 200 -16.96 -0.20 -22.05
CA LYS A 200 -18.34 0.23 -21.79
C LYS A 200 -19.36 -0.89 -22.05
N GLU A 201 -19.16 -1.70 -23.10
CA GLU A 201 -20.03 -2.86 -23.35
C GLU A 201 -19.87 -3.94 -22.26
N GLN A 202 -18.66 -4.15 -21.75
CA GLN A 202 -18.42 -5.10 -20.64
C GLN A 202 -19.21 -4.74 -19.36
N LEU A 203 -19.52 -3.48 -19.13
CA LEU A 203 -20.34 -3.07 -17.97
C LEU A 203 -21.74 -3.67 -18.00
N LYS A 204 -22.27 -4.03 -19.20
CA LYS A 204 -23.60 -4.60 -19.36
C LYS A 204 -23.70 -6.06 -18.95
N TYR A 205 -22.55 -6.76 -18.85
CA TYR A 205 -22.56 -8.17 -18.47
C TYR A 205 -22.81 -8.36 -16.99
N SER A 206 -23.61 -9.36 -16.64
CA SER A 206 -23.74 -9.79 -15.26
C SER A 206 -22.48 -10.57 -14.85
N VAL A 207 -22.06 -10.37 -13.62
CA VAL A 207 -20.98 -11.13 -13.00
C VAL A 207 -21.47 -11.75 -11.70
N SER A 208 -20.95 -12.92 -11.38
CA SER A 208 -21.12 -13.55 -10.09
C SER A 208 -19.78 -13.59 -9.36
N ALA A 209 -19.81 -13.39 -8.06
CA ALA A 209 -18.63 -13.65 -7.25
C ALA A 209 -18.29 -15.15 -7.31
N PRO A 210 -17.01 -15.52 -7.16
CA PRO A 210 -16.63 -16.93 -7.06
C PRO A 210 -17.47 -17.62 -5.99
N VAL A 211 -18.03 -18.79 -6.35
CA VAL A 211 -18.76 -19.62 -5.40
C VAL A 211 -17.75 -20.21 -4.43
N VAL A 212 -17.92 -19.95 -3.15
CA VAL A 212 -17.08 -20.52 -2.10
C VAL A 212 -17.86 -21.65 -1.44
N LYS A 213 -17.27 -22.84 -1.46
CA LYS A 213 -17.81 -24.01 -0.76
C LYS A 213 -16.98 -24.25 0.49
N PRO A 214 -17.58 -24.78 1.56
CA PRO A 214 -16.82 -25.16 2.74
C PRO A 214 -15.67 -26.13 2.37
N THR A 215 -14.48 -25.83 2.88
CA THR A 215 -13.26 -26.62 2.65
C THR A 215 -12.58 -26.93 3.97
N GLN A 216 -11.52 -27.71 3.91
CA GLN A 216 -10.74 -28.05 5.09
C GLN A 216 -9.94 -26.83 5.57
N SER A 217 -10.05 -26.51 6.86
CA SER A 217 -9.16 -25.56 7.51
C SER A 217 -7.84 -26.22 7.91
N TYR A 218 -6.74 -25.52 7.68
CA TYR A 218 -5.40 -25.96 8.02
C TYR A 218 -4.84 -25.17 9.20
N PRO A 219 -4.01 -25.78 10.06
CA PRO A 219 -3.38 -25.06 11.17
C PRO A 219 -2.40 -24.01 10.66
N ALA A 220 -2.29 -22.91 11.41
CA ALA A 220 -1.32 -21.87 11.17
C ALA A 220 0.01 -22.20 11.89
N GLU A 221 1.13 -22.04 11.16
CA GLU A 221 2.48 -22.23 11.65
C GLU A 221 3.18 -20.88 11.80
N ARG A 222 4.21 -20.80 12.67
CA ARG A 222 5.01 -19.58 12.90
C ARG A 222 6.44 -19.84 12.49
N ASP A 223 7.00 -18.91 11.70
CA ASP A 223 8.42 -18.97 11.32
C ASP A 223 9.34 -18.56 12.49
N PHE A 224 8.80 -17.88 13.49
CA PHE A 224 9.50 -17.49 14.72
C PHE A 224 8.90 -18.26 15.91
N ALA A 225 9.68 -19.15 16.50
CA ALA A 225 9.22 -19.89 17.68
C ALA A 225 8.95 -18.92 18.84
N LYS A 226 7.88 -19.15 19.59
CA LYS A 226 7.47 -18.26 20.68
C LYS A 226 8.59 -18.02 21.71
N ALA A 227 9.34 -19.08 22.08
CA ALA A 227 10.43 -18.95 23.03
C ALA A 227 11.55 -18.04 22.51
N ASP A 228 11.88 -18.15 21.23
CA ASP A 228 12.92 -17.33 20.59
C ASP A 228 12.46 -15.87 20.43
N TYR A 229 11.17 -15.65 20.13
CA TYR A 229 10.59 -14.32 20.10
C TYR A 229 10.66 -13.64 21.48
N ILE A 230 10.28 -14.35 22.54
CA ILE A 230 10.36 -13.85 23.91
C ILE A 230 11.82 -13.50 24.26
N ALA A 231 12.78 -14.36 23.91
CA ALA A 231 14.21 -14.10 24.15
C ALA A 231 14.70 -12.86 23.37
N ALA A 232 14.21 -12.66 22.14
CA ALA A 232 14.52 -11.46 21.35
C ALA A 232 13.97 -10.19 22.01
N VAL A 233 12.74 -10.22 22.55
CA VAL A 233 12.15 -9.09 23.29
C VAL A 233 12.94 -8.79 24.56
N GLU A 234 13.33 -9.80 25.33
CA GLU A 234 14.16 -9.63 26.53
C GLU A 234 15.51 -9.00 26.17
N LYS A 235 16.14 -9.48 25.10
CA LYS A 235 17.40 -8.90 24.59
C LYS A 235 17.25 -7.45 24.17
N ALA A 236 16.16 -7.11 23.49
CA ALA A 236 15.86 -5.74 23.11
C ALA A 236 15.72 -4.84 24.36
N LYS A 237 15.04 -5.30 25.40
CA LYS A 237 14.92 -4.57 26.68
C LYS A 237 16.25 -4.34 27.37
N GLU A 238 17.15 -5.32 27.37
CA GLU A 238 18.52 -5.15 27.90
C GLU A 238 19.26 -4.03 27.17
N LEU A 239 19.19 -3.99 25.84
CA LEU A 239 19.83 -2.97 25.02
C LEU A 239 19.21 -1.59 25.26
N ILE A 240 17.88 -1.50 25.40
CA ILE A 240 17.18 -0.25 25.76
C ILE A 240 17.66 0.26 27.14
N ALA A 241 17.73 -0.63 28.13
CA ALA A 241 18.23 -0.29 29.47
C ALA A 241 19.70 0.17 29.44
N GLY A 242 20.49 -0.35 28.51
CA GLY A 242 21.86 0.10 28.24
C GLY A 242 21.97 1.43 27.49
N GLY A 243 20.85 1.99 27.04
CA GLY A 243 20.81 3.27 26.31
C GLY A 243 21.16 3.16 24.82
N ASP A 244 21.07 1.98 24.24
CA ASP A 244 21.44 1.71 22.84
C ASP A 244 20.38 2.27 21.86
N PHE A 245 19.11 2.15 22.20
CA PHE A 245 17.96 2.69 21.44
C PHE A 245 16.74 2.89 22.36
N MET A 246 15.65 3.46 21.81
CA MET A 246 14.45 3.77 22.59
C MET A 246 13.30 2.79 22.34
N GLN A 247 13.12 2.35 21.10
CA GLN A 247 12.04 1.47 20.67
C GLN A 247 12.44 0.69 19.42
N VAL A 248 12.03 -0.59 19.35
CA VAL A 248 12.17 -1.44 18.16
C VAL A 248 10.89 -2.24 17.93
N GLN A 249 10.49 -2.38 16.67
CA GLN A 249 9.40 -3.28 16.28
C GLN A 249 9.97 -4.68 16.02
N VAL A 250 9.50 -5.67 16.76
CA VAL A 250 9.87 -7.08 16.54
C VAL A 250 8.66 -7.83 15.99
N GLY A 251 8.82 -8.41 14.82
CA GLY A 251 7.76 -9.09 14.09
C GLY A 251 7.91 -10.59 14.03
N GLN A 252 6.80 -11.25 13.73
CA GLN A 252 6.76 -12.65 13.36
C GLN A 252 5.98 -12.87 12.09
N ARG A 253 6.30 -13.92 11.34
CA ARG A 253 5.53 -14.39 10.19
C ARG A 253 4.75 -15.64 10.57
N ILE A 254 3.46 -15.63 10.20
CA ILE A 254 2.54 -16.75 10.32
C ILE A 254 2.25 -17.23 8.90
N LYS A 255 2.32 -18.53 8.67
CA LYS A 255 1.97 -19.16 7.40
C LYS A 255 0.89 -20.21 7.61
N LYS A 256 0.00 -20.33 6.63
CA LYS A 256 -1.11 -21.29 6.63
C LYS A 256 -1.32 -21.78 5.21
N ARG A 257 -1.53 -23.07 5.02
CA ARG A 257 -1.99 -23.57 3.72
C ARG A 257 -3.34 -22.94 3.40
N TYR A 258 -3.47 -22.41 2.18
CA TYR A 258 -4.67 -21.73 1.70
C TYR A 258 -4.85 -22.00 0.22
N THR A 259 -5.89 -22.74 -0.12
CA THR A 259 -6.17 -23.22 -1.48
C THR A 259 -7.31 -22.46 -2.17
N GLU A 260 -7.98 -21.58 -1.41
CA GLU A 260 -9.14 -20.83 -1.87
C GLU A 260 -8.75 -19.61 -2.71
N SER A 261 -9.73 -19.00 -3.34
CA SER A 261 -9.53 -17.81 -4.16
C SER A 261 -8.97 -16.63 -3.33
N PRO A 262 -7.86 -16.00 -3.75
CA PRO A 262 -7.37 -14.78 -3.11
C PRO A 262 -8.40 -13.64 -3.10
N LEU A 263 -9.25 -13.57 -4.12
CA LEU A 263 -10.33 -12.57 -4.18
C LEU A 263 -11.42 -12.85 -3.11
N SER A 264 -11.66 -14.12 -2.78
CA SER A 264 -12.55 -14.47 -1.67
C SER A 264 -11.99 -14.05 -0.32
N LEU A 265 -10.67 -14.16 -0.13
CA LEU A 265 -9.99 -13.59 1.06
C LEU A 265 -10.18 -12.08 1.14
N TYR A 266 -10.02 -11.37 0.03
CA TYR A 266 -10.26 -9.93 -0.02
C TYR A 266 -11.71 -9.58 0.41
N ARG A 267 -12.70 -10.31 -0.08
CA ARG A 267 -14.12 -10.13 0.27
C ARG A 267 -14.38 -10.33 1.76
N ALA A 268 -13.84 -11.40 2.32
CA ALA A 268 -13.95 -11.68 3.76
C ALA A 268 -13.27 -10.59 4.59
N LEU A 269 -12.04 -10.21 4.23
CA LEU A 269 -11.28 -9.17 4.93
C LEU A 269 -11.97 -7.81 4.88
N ARG A 270 -12.52 -7.44 3.71
CA ARG A 270 -13.28 -6.20 3.53
C ARG A 270 -14.52 -6.12 4.44
N SER A 271 -15.17 -7.24 4.65
CA SER A 271 -16.33 -7.33 5.57
C SER A 271 -15.92 -7.27 7.04
N LEU A 272 -14.85 -8.00 7.41
CA LEU A 272 -14.41 -8.09 8.80
C LEU A 272 -13.69 -6.84 9.30
N ASN A 273 -12.86 -6.24 8.45
CA ASN A 273 -11.94 -5.17 8.82
C ASN A 273 -11.88 -4.07 7.76
N PRO A 274 -13.01 -3.37 7.50
CA PRO A 274 -13.00 -2.25 6.56
C PRO A 274 -11.98 -1.19 7.01
N SER A 275 -11.16 -0.73 6.08
CA SER A 275 -10.02 0.14 6.34
C SER A 275 -9.90 1.27 5.30
N PRO A 276 -9.22 2.38 5.62
CA PRO A 276 -8.99 3.47 4.66
C PRO A 276 -8.23 3.05 3.41
N TYR A 277 -7.38 2.04 3.51
CA TYR A 277 -6.59 1.50 2.41
C TYR A 277 -6.84 0.01 2.26
N MET A 278 -7.86 -0.33 1.48
CA MET A 278 -8.12 -1.71 1.05
C MET A 278 -7.47 -1.93 -0.30
N TYR A 279 -6.74 -3.02 -0.45
CA TYR A 279 -6.11 -3.37 -1.73
C TYR A 279 -6.10 -4.86 -2.00
N PHE A 280 -6.27 -5.16 -3.27
CA PHE A 280 -6.10 -6.47 -3.87
C PHE A 280 -5.19 -6.32 -5.08
N TYR A 281 -4.06 -6.99 -5.09
CA TYR A 281 -3.18 -7.07 -6.25
C TYR A 281 -3.07 -8.51 -6.72
N ASN A 282 -3.24 -8.72 -8.01
CA ASN A 282 -2.96 -9.98 -8.69
C ASN A 282 -1.67 -9.81 -9.50
N PHE A 283 -0.58 -10.34 -9.01
CA PHE A 283 0.72 -10.29 -9.68
C PHE A 283 1.04 -11.57 -10.49
N GLY A 284 0.05 -12.42 -10.72
CA GLY A 284 0.19 -13.69 -11.44
C GLY A 284 0.63 -14.80 -10.50
N ASP A 285 1.92 -14.87 -10.19
CA ASP A 285 2.48 -15.94 -9.35
C ASP A 285 2.08 -15.83 -7.88
N PHE A 286 1.70 -14.63 -7.43
CA PHE A 286 1.26 -14.36 -6.08
C PHE A 286 0.25 -13.21 -6.04
N HIS A 287 -0.46 -13.13 -4.91
CA HIS A 287 -1.43 -12.08 -4.66
C HIS A 287 -1.11 -11.35 -3.37
N VAL A 288 -1.46 -10.06 -3.32
CA VAL A 288 -1.35 -9.24 -2.10
C VAL A 288 -2.74 -8.74 -1.74
N VAL A 289 -3.17 -9.03 -0.53
CA VAL A 289 -4.49 -8.68 -0.01
C VAL A 289 -4.31 -7.92 1.30
N GLY A 290 -4.75 -6.67 1.36
CA GLY A 290 -4.51 -5.84 2.54
C GLY A 290 -5.67 -4.95 2.94
N ALA A 291 -5.70 -4.63 4.23
CA ALA A 291 -6.62 -3.71 4.89
C ALA A 291 -5.82 -2.78 5.82
N SER A 292 -5.01 -1.91 5.23
CA SER A 292 -4.13 -1.03 6.00
C SER A 292 -4.88 0.16 6.58
N PRO A 293 -4.72 0.44 7.87
CA PRO A 293 -5.30 1.63 8.49
C PRO A 293 -4.45 2.89 8.32
N GLU A 294 -3.19 2.76 7.88
CA GLU A 294 -2.19 3.81 8.02
C GLU A 294 -1.50 4.13 6.69
N ILE A 295 -1.45 5.40 6.38
CA ILE A 295 -0.68 5.95 5.26
C ILE A 295 0.81 5.95 5.62
N LEU A 296 1.67 5.56 4.66
CA LEU A 296 3.09 5.86 4.75
C LEU A 296 3.34 7.33 4.44
N VAL A 297 2.94 7.73 3.24
CA VAL A 297 3.07 9.11 2.77
C VAL A 297 2.12 9.36 1.61
N ARG A 298 1.60 10.60 1.55
CA ARG A 298 0.86 11.12 0.41
C ARG A 298 1.54 12.35 -0.13
N GLN A 299 1.63 12.45 -1.43
CA GLN A 299 2.03 13.66 -2.15
C GLN A 299 0.86 14.11 -3.03
N GLU A 300 0.47 15.36 -2.87
CA GLU A 300 -0.64 15.98 -3.60
C GLU A 300 -0.14 17.19 -4.37
N GLN A 301 -0.53 17.29 -5.64
CA GLN A 301 -0.31 18.51 -6.40
C GLN A 301 -1.34 19.57 -5.99
N THR A 302 -0.88 20.74 -5.60
CA THR A 302 -1.73 21.88 -5.22
C THR A 302 -1.33 23.12 -5.99
N GLU A 303 -2.13 24.21 -5.90
CA GLU A 303 -1.80 25.50 -6.52
C GLU A 303 -0.50 26.10 -5.93
N GLU A 304 -0.19 25.81 -4.68
CA GLU A 304 1.01 26.29 -3.98
C GLU A 304 2.26 25.44 -4.26
N GLY A 305 2.10 24.30 -4.93
CA GLY A 305 3.12 23.32 -5.19
C GLY A 305 2.77 21.92 -4.68
N ALA A 306 3.71 21.00 -4.75
CA ALA A 306 3.50 19.64 -4.25
C ALA A 306 3.53 19.64 -2.71
N LYS A 307 2.46 19.13 -2.09
CA LYS A 307 2.31 18.97 -0.65
C LYS A 307 2.56 17.52 -0.25
N VAL A 308 3.37 17.32 0.78
CA VAL A 308 3.65 16.00 1.37
C VAL A 308 2.94 15.90 2.71
N ILE A 309 2.29 14.77 2.95
CA ILE A 309 1.45 14.53 4.11
C ILE A 309 1.83 13.17 4.73
N ILE A 310 2.05 13.15 6.04
CA ILE A 310 2.14 11.94 6.86
C ILE A 310 1.10 12.07 7.98
N ARG A 311 0.41 10.96 8.26
CA ARG A 311 -0.61 10.92 9.32
C ARG A 311 -0.25 9.83 10.33
N PRO A 312 0.60 10.13 11.33
CA PRO A 312 0.90 9.19 12.38
C PRO A 312 -0.36 8.81 13.16
N LEU A 313 -0.49 7.51 13.38
CA LEU A 313 -1.58 6.89 14.09
C LEU A 313 -1.02 6.08 15.24
N ALA A 314 -1.49 6.33 16.46
CA ALA A 314 -1.10 5.60 17.67
C ALA A 314 -2.25 5.47 18.66
N GLY A 315 -2.04 4.64 19.65
CA GLY A 315 -3.03 4.34 20.66
C GLY A 315 -4.25 3.63 20.08
N THR A 316 -4.79 2.72 20.83
CA THR A 316 -5.97 1.95 20.41
C THR A 316 -6.90 1.71 21.59
N ARG A 317 -8.19 2.01 21.40
CA ARG A 317 -9.25 1.56 22.33
C ARG A 317 -10.37 0.93 21.50
N PRO A 318 -11.01 -0.13 22.01
CA PRO A 318 -12.21 -0.67 21.38
C PRO A 318 -13.34 0.34 21.42
N ARG A 319 -14.26 0.24 20.45
CA ARG A 319 -15.49 1.02 20.43
C ARG A 319 -16.38 0.67 21.63
N GLY A 320 -16.98 1.67 22.23
CA GLY A 320 -17.95 1.48 23.30
C GLY A 320 -19.28 0.94 22.78
N ALA A 321 -19.91 0.05 23.54
CA ALA A 321 -21.22 -0.52 23.17
C ALA A 321 -22.35 0.52 23.23
N THR A 322 -22.17 1.66 23.89
CA THR A 322 -23.09 2.80 23.92
C THR A 322 -22.35 4.10 23.67
N PRO A 323 -23.00 5.19 23.24
CA PRO A 323 -22.38 6.48 23.03
C PRO A 323 -21.60 6.99 24.26
N GLU A 324 -22.10 6.74 25.48
CA GLU A 324 -21.45 7.15 26.72
C GLU A 324 -20.15 6.35 26.95
N LYS A 325 -20.18 5.04 26.72
CA LYS A 325 -18.99 4.17 26.82
C LYS A 325 -17.97 4.49 25.75
N ASP A 326 -18.44 4.82 24.54
CA ASP A 326 -17.58 5.22 23.44
C ASP A 326 -16.84 6.53 23.76
N LYS A 327 -17.57 7.52 24.33
CA LYS A 327 -16.98 8.78 24.81
C LYS A 327 -16.02 8.57 25.98
N ALA A 328 -16.34 7.65 26.89
CA ALA A 328 -15.44 7.33 28.01
C ALA A 328 -14.12 6.71 27.50
N ALA A 329 -14.19 5.77 26.55
CA ALA A 329 -13.01 5.19 25.91
C ALA A 329 -12.16 6.24 25.17
N GLU A 330 -12.79 7.20 24.51
CA GLU A 330 -12.10 8.35 23.89
C GLU A 330 -11.35 9.20 24.94
N GLN A 331 -12.02 9.54 26.03
CA GLN A 331 -11.40 10.33 27.10
C GLN A 331 -10.23 9.59 27.76
N GLU A 332 -10.40 8.29 28.00
CA GLU A 332 -9.30 7.44 28.48
C GLU A 332 -8.11 7.46 27.52
N LEU A 333 -8.36 7.26 26.24
CA LEU A 333 -7.32 7.23 25.19
C LEU A 333 -6.55 8.57 25.11
N ILE A 334 -7.26 9.68 25.04
CA ILE A 334 -6.65 11.02 24.93
C ILE A 334 -5.83 11.37 26.17
N ASN A 335 -6.24 10.93 27.34
CA ASN A 335 -5.60 11.27 28.62
C ASN A 335 -4.53 10.25 29.05
N ASP A 336 -4.37 9.14 28.34
CA ASP A 336 -3.34 8.15 28.64
C ASP A 336 -1.93 8.72 28.41
N PRO A 337 -1.09 8.86 29.47
CA PRO A 337 0.21 9.49 29.35
C PRO A 337 1.18 8.73 28.44
N LYS A 338 1.08 7.39 28.43
CA LYS A 338 1.93 6.51 27.59
C LYS A 338 1.59 6.68 26.12
N GLU A 339 0.30 6.58 25.78
CA GLU A 339 -0.18 6.74 24.40
C GLU A 339 0.15 8.13 23.85
N ARG A 340 0.02 9.17 24.69
CA ARG A 340 0.41 10.54 24.34
C ARG A 340 1.89 10.68 24.07
N ALA A 341 2.75 10.11 24.93
CA ALA A 341 4.19 10.17 24.76
C ALA A 341 4.65 9.48 23.48
N GLU A 342 4.11 8.29 23.21
CA GLU A 342 4.35 7.56 21.95
C GLU A 342 3.90 8.39 20.75
N HIS A 343 2.71 8.99 20.81
CA HIS A 343 2.17 9.78 19.70
C HIS A 343 3.00 11.04 19.41
N VAL A 344 3.51 11.73 20.44
CA VAL A 344 4.45 12.85 20.27
C VAL A 344 5.70 12.41 19.54
N MET A 345 6.26 11.26 19.90
CA MET A 345 7.44 10.70 19.23
C MET A 345 7.16 10.43 17.73
N LEU A 346 5.99 9.92 17.40
CA LEU A 346 5.60 9.67 16.00
C LEU A 346 5.37 10.96 15.22
N ILE A 347 4.80 11.99 15.84
CA ILE A 347 4.69 13.34 15.23
C ILE A 347 6.08 13.91 14.93
N ASP A 348 7.02 13.84 15.87
CA ASP A 348 8.37 14.34 15.67
C ASP A 348 9.12 13.57 14.58
N LEU A 349 8.92 12.27 14.51
CA LEU A 349 9.47 11.43 13.42
C LEU A 349 8.91 11.84 12.06
N ALA A 350 7.59 12.07 11.95
CA ALA A 350 6.95 12.55 10.73
C ALA A 350 7.45 13.95 10.32
N ARG A 351 7.61 14.85 11.31
CA ARG A 351 8.20 16.19 11.07
C ARG A 351 9.63 16.10 10.56
N ASN A 352 10.43 15.21 11.12
CA ASN A 352 11.81 15.00 10.69
C ASN A 352 11.87 14.42 9.27
N ASP A 353 11.05 13.43 8.96
CA ASP A 353 11.00 12.80 7.64
C ASP A 353 10.58 13.81 6.55
N ILE A 354 9.51 14.59 6.77
CA ILE A 354 9.07 15.65 5.86
C ILE A 354 10.11 16.78 5.79
N GLY A 355 10.72 17.14 6.93
CA GLY A 355 11.69 18.22 7.01
C GLY A 355 12.93 18.04 6.11
N ARG A 356 13.27 16.80 5.75
CA ARG A 356 14.38 16.50 4.84
C ARG A 356 14.14 16.98 3.40
N ILE A 357 12.88 17.09 2.99
CA ILE A 357 12.46 17.33 1.60
C ILE A 357 11.56 18.55 1.44
N ALA A 358 11.07 19.12 2.53
CA ALA A 358 10.15 20.25 2.53
C ALA A 358 10.88 21.60 2.54
N GLN A 359 10.20 22.60 2.02
CA GLN A 359 10.64 24.00 2.08
C GLN A 359 10.77 24.44 3.55
N ILE A 360 11.80 25.21 3.85
CA ILE A 360 12.06 25.70 5.20
C ILE A 360 10.86 26.51 5.71
N GLY A 361 10.39 26.18 6.90
CA GLY A 361 9.24 26.82 7.55
C GLY A 361 7.87 26.35 7.05
N SER A 362 7.80 25.42 6.08
CA SER A 362 6.52 24.88 5.56
C SER A 362 5.97 23.70 6.38
N VAL A 363 6.82 23.02 7.16
CA VAL A 363 6.39 21.86 7.93
C VAL A 363 5.48 22.27 9.09
N LYS A 364 4.26 21.76 9.10
CA LYS A 364 3.21 22.08 10.08
C LYS A 364 2.51 20.84 10.58
N VAL A 365 2.11 20.86 11.84
CA VAL A 365 1.13 19.94 12.42
C VAL A 365 -0.23 20.62 12.30
N THR A 366 -1.02 20.23 11.33
CA THR A 366 -2.31 20.86 11.03
C THR A 366 -3.47 20.30 11.84
N GLU A 367 -3.33 19.05 12.30
CA GLU A 367 -4.22 18.40 13.25
C GLU A 367 -3.36 17.67 14.29
N ALA A 368 -3.71 17.80 15.56
CA ALA A 368 -2.97 17.15 16.63
C ALA A 368 -3.92 16.44 17.60
N PHE A 369 -3.62 15.18 17.90
CA PHE A 369 -4.34 14.36 18.89
C PHE A 369 -5.85 14.26 18.63
N VAL A 370 -6.26 14.16 17.37
CA VAL A 370 -7.66 13.92 16.99
C VAL A 370 -7.98 12.45 17.15
N VAL A 371 -9.13 12.11 17.73
CA VAL A 371 -9.59 10.73 17.80
C VAL A 371 -10.39 10.39 16.54
N GLU A 372 -9.90 9.45 15.77
CA GLU A 372 -10.62 8.85 14.66
C GLU A 372 -11.28 7.55 15.10
N ARG A 373 -12.55 7.41 14.75
CA ARG A 373 -13.36 6.23 15.08
C ARG A 373 -13.52 5.37 13.84
N TYR A 374 -13.13 4.12 13.99
CA TYR A 374 -13.32 3.07 12.99
C TYR A 374 -14.44 2.12 13.44
N SER A 375 -14.71 1.08 12.67
CA SER A 375 -15.79 0.13 12.97
C SER A 375 -15.70 -0.52 14.36
N HIS A 376 -14.50 -0.92 14.77
CA HIS A 376 -14.28 -1.69 16.01
C HIS A 376 -13.33 -1.03 17.00
N VAL A 377 -12.56 -0.06 16.55
CA VAL A 377 -11.54 0.63 17.36
C VAL A 377 -11.54 2.12 17.10
N MET A 378 -10.90 2.87 18.00
CA MET A 378 -10.56 4.27 17.83
C MET A 378 -9.05 4.47 18.05
N HIS A 379 -8.47 5.46 17.36
CA HIS A 379 -7.07 5.80 17.43
C HIS A 379 -6.85 7.30 17.61
N ILE A 380 -5.71 7.67 18.18
CA ILE A 380 -5.21 9.04 18.14
C ILE A 380 -4.50 9.24 16.81
N VAL A 381 -4.86 10.29 16.09
CA VAL A 381 -4.28 10.65 14.79
C VAL A 381 -3.83 12.10 14.82
N SER A 382 -2.72 12.39 14.17
CA SER A 382 -2.27 13.75 13.89
C SER A 382 -1.96 13.87 12.39
N ASN A 383 -1.96 15.10 11.87
CA ASN A 383 -1.62 15.37 10.49
C ASN A 383 -0.39 16.27 10.42
N VAL A 384 0.66 15.79 9.76
CA VAL A 384 1.89 16.55 9.52
C VAL A 384 2.02 16.77 8.03
N GLU A 385 2.20 18.00 7.61
CA GLU A 385 2.33 18.33 6.19
C GLU A 385 3.44 19.36 5.94
N GLY A 386 3.94 19.41 4.71
CA GLY A 386 4.92 20.36 4.25
C GLY A 386 4.88 20.53 2.75
N LEU A 387 5.32 21.68 2.26
CA LEU A 387 5.48 21.93 0.82
C LEU A 387 6.83 21.36 0.37
N LEU A 388 6.81 20.57 -0.69
CA LEU A 388 8.00 19.93 -1.26
C LEU A 388 8.95 20.99 -1.84
N ASN A 389 10.25 20.80 -1.64
CA ASN A 389 11.26 21.61 -2.32
C ASN A 389 11.16 21.46 -3.84
N GLN A 390 11.41 22.53 -4.55
CA GLN A 390 11.41 22.52 -6.02
C GLN A 390 12.43 21.51 -6.56
N GLY A 391 12.04 20.72 -7.55
CA GLY A 391 12.88 19.72 -8.20
C GLY A 391 12.93 18.35 -7.52
N MET A 392 12.33 18.20 -6.34
CA MET A 392 12.19 16.89 -5.68
C MET A 392 11.14 16.02 -6.38
N SER A 393 11.42 14.72 -6.48
CA SER A 393 10.57 13.73 -7.12
C SER A 393 9.74 12.92 -6.11
N ASN A 394 8.79 12.11 -6.60
CA ASN A 394 8.09 11.12 -5.77
C ASN A 394 9.07 10.13 -5.13
N MET A 395 10.16 9.78 -5.82
CA MET A 395 11.18 8.89 -5.27
C MET A 395 11.97 9.54 -4.13
N ASP A 396 12.23 10.85 -4.18
CA ASP A 396 12.84 11.57 -3.07
C ASP A 396 11.93 11.59 -1.85
N VAL A 397 10.62 11.79 -2.06
CA VAL A 397 9.60 11.69 -1.00
C VAL A 397 9.60 10.29 -0.38
N LEU A 398 9.58 9.25 -1.22
CA LEU A 398 9.63 7.87 -0.73
C LEU A 398 10.93 7.61 0.06
N LYS A 399 12.09 7.96 -0.47
CA LYS A 399 13.39 7.77 0.20
C LYS A 399 13.46 8.46 1.57
N ALA A 400 12.85 9.64 1.71
CA ALA A 400 12.86 10.39 2.96
C ALA A 400 11.95 9.80 4.04
N THR A 401 10.85 9.14 3.65
CA THR A 401 9.80 8.68 4.56
C THR A 401 9.81 7.18 4.82
N PHE A 402 10.52 6.42 3.98
CA PHE A 402 10.53 4.95 3.99
C PHE A 402 11.67 4.35 4.84
N PRO A 403 11.42 3.23 5.53
CA PRO A 403 10.10 2.73 5.89
C PRO A 403 9.47 3.52 7.05
N ALA A 404 8.20 3.22 7.35
CA ALA A 404 7.49 3.89 8.44
C ALA A 404 8.17 3.66 9.80
N GLY A 405 8.25 4.73 10.59
CA GLY A 405 8.79 4.64 11.95
C GLY A 405 7.96 3.74 12.87
N THR A 406 6.65 3.67 12.66
CA THR A 406 5.72 2.78 13.35
C THR A 406 6.02 1.29 13.13
N LEU A 407 6.80 0.94 12.10
CA LEU A 407 7.22 -0.43 11.76
C LEU A 407 8.71 -0.71 12.00
N THR A 408 9.46 0.28 12.45
CA THR A 408 10.90 0.18 12.69
C THR A 408 11.28 0.48 14.13
N GLY A 409 11.37 1.71 14.50
CA GLY A 409 11.71 2.15 15.85
C GLY A 409 12.50 3.45 15.87
N ALA A 410 13.11 3.75 17.00
CA ALA A 410 13.85 4.98 17.23
C ALA A 410 15.16 4.71 17.98
N PRO A 411 16.33 5.15 17.45
CA PRO A 411 16.55 5.77 16.12
C PRO A 411 16.30 4.81 14.95
N LYS A 412 15.71 5.31 13.85
CA LYS A 412 15.17 4.48 12.75
C LYS A 412 16.18 3.50 12.15
N VAL A 413 17.36 3.97 11.75
CA VAL A 413 18.36 3.11 11.07
C VAL A 413 18.88 2.04 12.01
N HIS A 414 19.20 2.40 13.25
CA HIS A 414 19.70 1.44 14.24
C HIS A 414 18.63 0.40 14.61
N ALA A 415 17.38 0.82 14.75
CA ALA A 415 16.27 -0.12 14.95
C ALA A 415 16.16 -1.15 13.82
N MET A 416 16.39 -0.74 12.57
CA MET A 416 16.39 -1.67 11.42
C MET A 416 17.58 -2.67 11.45
N GLU A 417 18.76 -2.24 11.91
CA GLU A 417 19.90 -3.15 12.14
C GLU A 417 19.54 -4.24 13.17
N LEU A 418 18.80 -3.87 14.23
CA LEU A 418 18.34 -4.80 15.26
C LEU A 418 17.22 -5.72 14.76
N ILE A 419 16.28 -5.21 13.95
CA ILE A 419 15.24 -6.03 13.31
C ILE A 419 15.90 -7.15 12.49
N ASP A 420 16.93 -6.83 11.70
CA ASP A 420 17.67 -7.83 10.92
C ASP A 420 18.37 -8.89 11.79
N GLN A 421 18.71 -8.55 13.05
CA GLN A 421 19.33 -9.50 14.00
C GLN A 421 18.29 -10.36 14.72
N PHE A 422 17.12 -9.81 15.00
CA PHE A 422 16.10 -10.49 15.80
C PHE A 422 15.17 -11.36 14.94
N GLU A 423 14.75 -10.87 13.79
CA GLU A 423 13.78 -11.58 12.95
C GLU A 423 14.46 -12.69 12.13
N PRO A 424 13.92 -13.93 12.16
CA PRO A 424 14.58 -15.07 11.52
C PRO A 424 14.49 -15.07 9.99
N VAL A 425 13.56 -14.29 9.41
CA VAL A 425 13.28 -14.25 7.97
C VAL A 425 13.11 -12.82 7.48
N LYS A 426 13.42 -12.60 6.20
CA LYS A 426 13.23 -11.35 5.50
C LYS A 426 11.75 -10.92 5.53
N ARG A 427 11.48 -9.66 5.83
CA ARG A 427 10.10 -9.12 5.90
C ARG A 427 9.38 -9.16 4.55
N GLY A 428 10.09 -8.86 3.47
CA GLY A 428 9.48 -8.76 2.14
C GLY A 428 8.48 -7.61 2.05
N ILE A 429 7.25 -7.91 1.69
CA ILE A 429 6.20 -6.89 1.48
C ILE A 429 5.76 -6.24 2.80
N TYR A 430 5.69 -7.03 3.89
CA TYR A 430 5.27 -6.54 5.21
C TYR A 430 6.14 -5.37 5.69
N GLY A 431 5.50 -4.30 6.14
CA GLY A 431 6.18 -3.09 6.62
C GLY A 431 6.72 -2.19 5.50
N GLY A 432 6.52 -2.57 4.24
CA GLY A 432 6.79 -1.76 3.07
C GLY A 432 5.62 -0.81 2.75
N ALA A 433 5.49 -0.42 1.48
CA ALA A 433 4.49 0.51 0.99
C ALA A 433 3.69 -0.09 -0.18
N CYS A 434 2.36 0.01 -0.12
CA CYS A 434 1.44 -0.38 -1.19
C CYS A 434 0.61 0.81 -1.65
N GLY A 435 0.48 1.02 -2.95
CA GLY A 435 -0.33 2.11 -3.49
C GLY A 435 0.03 2.46 -4.91
N TYR A 436 0.05 3.75 -5.22
CA TYR A 436 0.29 4.24 -6.57
C TYR A 436 1.13 5.52 -6.64
N ILE A 437 1.74 5.72 -7.80
CA ILE A 437 2.40 6.95 -8.23
C ILE A 437 1.75 7.36 -9.55
N SER A 438 1.06 8.50 -9.54
CA SER A 438 0.30 8.98 -10.68
C SER A 438 1.16 9.70 -11.71
N TYR A 439 0.79 9.61 -12.97
CA TYR A 439 1.31 10.49 -14.02
C TYR A 439 1.06 11.99 -13.75
N ALA A 440 0.07 12.30 -12.91
CA ALA A 440 -0.21 13.67 -12.48
C ALA A 440 0.78 14.21 -11.44
N GLY A 441 1.71 13.38 -10.95
CA GLY A 441 2.68 13.76 -9.93
C GLY A 441 2.20 13.49 -8.50
N ASP A 442 0.97 13.04 -8.31
CA ASP A 442 0.48 12.59 -7.02
C ASP A 442 1.04 11.20 -6.67
N MET A 443 1.20 10.93 -5.39
CA MET A 443 1.54 9.62 -4.85
C MET A 443 0.71 9.36 -3.60
N ASP A 444 0.18 8.16 -3.47
CA ASP A 444 -0.54 7.73 -2.26
C ASP A 444 -0.18 6.28 -1.97
N VAL A 445 0.57 6.07 -0.89
CA VAL A 445 1.05 4.76 -0.49
C VAL A 445 0.77 4.51 1.00
N ALA A 446 0.13 3.39 1.27
CA ALA A 446 -0.14 2.92 2.62
C ALA A 446 1.00 2.03 3.12
N ILE A 447 1.17 1.97 4.43
CA ILE A 447 2.07 1.00 5.06
C ILE A 447 1.50 -0.40 4.85
N ALA A 448 2.31 -1.34 4.39
CA ALA A 448 1.88 -2.73 4.17
C ALA A 448 1.78 -3.49 5.50
N ILE A 449 0.73 -3.22 6.24
CA ILE A 449 0.31 -3.90 7.48
C ILE A 449 -1.12 -4.42 7.33
N ARG A 450 -1.51 -5.37 8.17
CA ARG A 450 -2.80 -6.06 7.97
C ARG A 450 -2.93 -6.60 6.54
N THR A 451 -1.81 -7.17 6.06
CA THR A 451 -1.59 -7.56 4.67
C THR A 451 -1.16 -9.01 4.61
N ALA A 452 -1.83 -9.74 3.73
CA ALA A 452 -1.51 -11.12 3.40
C ALA A 452 -0.81 -11.19 2.04
N VAL A 453 0.14 -12.10 1.93
CA VAL A 453 0.68 -12.57 0.66
C VAL A 453 0.21 -13.99 0.45
N ILE A 454 -0.37 -14.28 -0.72
CA ILE A 454 -0.81 -15.64 -1.09
C ILE A 454 0.08 -16.07 -2.25
N LYS A 455 0.87 -17.11 -2.01
CA LYS A 455 1.81 -17.68 -2.99
C LYS A 455 1.89 -19.20 -2.79
N ASP A 456 1.92 -19.94 -3.87
CA ASP A 456 2.07 -21.41 -3.84
C ASP A 456 1.11 -22.09 -2.85
N GLN A 457 -0.19 -21.71 -2.91
CA GLN A 457 -1.25 -22.21 -2.02
C GLN A 457 -0.94 -21.99 -0.52
N THR A 458 -0.17 -20.98 -0.19
CA THR A 458 0.17 -20.61 1.18
C THR A 458 -0.16 -19.16 1.44
N LEU A 459 -0.86 -18.91 2.52
CA LEU A 459 -1.15 -17.59 3.08
C LEU A 459 -0.04 -17.21 4.05
N TYR A 460 0.59 -16.08 3.82
CA TYR A 460 1.60 -15.49 4.70
C TYR A 460 1.06 -14.19 5.31
N VAL A 461 1.11 -14.11 6.62
CA VAL A 461 0.70 -12.92 7.40
C VAL A 461 1.83 -12.55 8.35
N GLN A 462 2.15 -11.26 8.42
CA GLN A 462 3.13 -10.76 9.39
C GLN A 462 2.53 -9.70 10.30
N ALA A 463 3.02 -9.66 11.52
CA ALA A 463 2.68 -8.64 12.49
C ALA A 463 3.86 -8.41 13.43
N ALA A 464 4.03 -7.18 13.90
CA ALA A 464 5.07 -6.79 14.85
C ALA A 464 4.47 -6.08 16.07
N ALA A 465 5.19 -6.14 17.17
CA ALA A 465 4.92 -5.35 18.37
C ALA A 465 6.09 -4.43 18.70
N GLY A 466 5.77 -3.27 19.25
CA GLY A 466 6.74 -2.23 19.62
C GLY A 466 7.33 -2.50 20.99
N VAL A 467 8.60 -2.89 21.06
CA VAL A 467 9.31 -3.17 22.30
C VAL A 467 9.92 -1.89 22.86
N VAL A 468 9.56 -1.57 24.10
CA VAL A 468 10.10 -0.47 24.92
C VAL A 468 10.59 -1.02 26.28
N ALA A 469 11.19 -0.18 27.11
CA ALA A 469 11.74 -0.60 28.41
C ALA A 469 10.75 -1.36 29.30
N ASP A 470 9.49 -0.91 29.32
CA ASP A 470 8.43 -1.50 30.17
C ASP A 470 7.68 -2.66 29.50
N SER A 471 8.06 -3.06 28.30
CA SER A 471 7.42 -4.16 27.58
C SER A 471 7.47 -5.46 28.35
N VAL A 472 6.36 -6.20 28.31
CA VAL A 472 6.25 -7.58 28.87
C VAL A 472 6.31 -8.55 27.69
N PRO A 473 7.34 -9.39 27.58
CA PRO A 473 7.58 -10.24 26.40
C PRO A 473 6.38 -11.06 25.95
N GLU A 474 5.65 -11.66 26.91
CA GLU A 474 4.45 -12.42 26.65
C GLU A 474 3.30 -11.55 26.08
N SER A 475 3.21 -10.30 26.51
CA SER A 475 2.20 -9.36 26.00
C SER A 475 2.51 -8.94 24.58
N GLU A 476 3.79 -8.70 24.27
CA GLU A 476 4.22 -8.35 22.89
C GLU A 476 3.97 -9.52 21.91
N TRP A 477 4.24 -10.76 22.34
CA TRP A 477 3.85 -11.93 21.55
C TRP A 477 2.33 -11.96 21.27
N ARG A 478 1.51 -11.78 22.30
CA ARG A 478 0.04 -11.76 22.14
C ARG A 478 -0.42 -10.62 21.21
N GLU A 479 0.25 -9.47 21.26
CA GLU A 479 -0.05 -8.35 20.39
C GLU A 479 0.14 -8.71 18.92
N THR A 480 1.24 -9.41 18.57
CA THR A 480 1.46 -9.88 17.20
C THR A 480 0.37 -10.86 16.75
N GLU A 481 -0.06 -11.78 17.62
CA GLU A 481 -1.16 -12.72 17.34
C GLU A 481 -2.49 -11.96 17.10
N HIS A 482 -2.79 -10.96 17.93
CA HIS A 482 -4.00 -10.15 17.77
C HIS A 482 -3.98 -9.34 16.46
N LYS A 483 -2.85 -8.75 16.10
CA LYS A 483 -2.71 -8.01 14.84
C LYS A 483 -2.85 -8.89 13.59
N ALA A 484 -2.45 -10.15 13.66
CA ALA A 484 -2.60 -11.12 12.58
C ALA A 484 -4.02 -11.70 12.49
N ARG A 485 -4.80 -11.64 13.57
CA ARG A 485 -6.07 -12.36 13.71
C ARG A 485 -7.11 -12.01 12.66
N ALA A 486 -7.20 -10.76 12.22
CA ALA A 486 -8.20 -10.35 11.22
C ALA A 486 -8.01 -11.10 9.89
N LEU A 487 -6.76 -11.27 9.44
CA LEU A 487 -6.44 -12.00 8.21
C LEU A 487 -6.65 -13.51 8.35
N LEU A 488 -6.25 -14.08 9.48
CA LEU A 488 -6.47 -15.50 9.75
C LEU A 488 -7.97 -15.79 9.84
N ARG A 489 -8.75 -14.95 10.53
CA ARG A 489 -10.22 -15.11 10.60
C ARG A 489 -10.87 -14.93 9.24
N ALA A 490 -10.39 -13.99 8.40
CA ALA A 490 -10.87 -13.85 7.04
C ALA A 490 -10.64 -15.14 6.22
N SER A 491 -9.49 -15.80 6.39
CA SER A 491 -9.22 -17.08 5.73
C SER A 491 -10.14 -18.20 6.21
N GLU A 492 -10.43 -18.25 7.52
CA GLU A 492 -11.36 -19.21 8.10
C GLU A 492 -12.78 -19.02 7.57
N LEU A 493 -13.27 -17.78 7.47
CA LEU A 493 -14.58 -17.49 6.90
C LEU A 493 -14.71 -17.96 5.45
N VAL A 494 -13.65 -17.82 4.66
CA VAL A 494 -13.64 -18.34 3.30
C VAL A 494 -13.71 -19.86 3.32
N GLU A 495 -12.95 -20.53 4.18
CA GLU A 495 -12.97 -21.98 4.36
C GLU A 495 -14.33 -22.49 4.89
N GLU A 496 -15.05 -21.68 5.66
CA GLU A 496 -16.42 -21.94 6.16
C GLU A 496 -17.49 -21.72 5.07
N GLY A 497 -17.17 -21.09 3.93
CA GLY A 497 -18.08 -20.89 2.78
C GLY A 497 -18.58 -19.48 2.58
N LEU A 498 -18.15 -18.49 3.36
CA LEU A 498 -18.60 -17.08 3.32
C LEU A 498 -20.10 -16.87 3.59
N GLU A 499 -20.76 -17.79 4.30
CA GLU A 499 -22.17 -17.70 4.70
C GLU A 499 -22.35 -17.15 6.13
#